data_14df63fc8c1b6f58acec74a33ead89db
#
_entry.id   14df63fc8c1b6f58acec74a33ead89db
#
_cell.length_a   1.000
_cell.length_b   1.000
_cell.length_c   1.000
_cell.angle_alpha   90.00
_cell.angle_beta   90.00
_cell.angle_gamma   90.00
#
_symmetry.space_group_name_H-M   'P 1'
#
loop_
_entity.id
_entity.type
_entity.pdbx_description
1 polymer ?
#
loop_
_entity_poly.entity_id
_entity_poly.type
_entity_poly.pdbx_seq_one_letter_code
_entity_poly.pdbx_strand_id
1 'polypeptide(L)'
;MAARVLVTYATRHGATKGIAQAVGSVLHSCGHQVRLLPAGVVQTVEAYDVVVIGSAVYHDQWMWDARRLLRRVRGEIAGRPVWLFSSGPLGGTPDGDVRVLRDTGLDLDLPASVGRGLGSADVRGHAVFAGRLDPRVAAGLDTYVPHGDWRDMAQVRAWAYRVGGVEARDREARTRPDPERGWGRSLGRV
;
A
#
# COMPACT_ATOMS: atom_id res chain seq x y z
N MET A 1 -7.42 -10.37 15.23
CA MET A 1 -6.09 -10.94 15.57
C MET A 1 -4.99 -10.05 14.96
N ALA A 2 -3.82 -9.97 15.60
CA ALA A 2 -2.70 -9.20 15.09
C ALA A 2 -2.14 -9.82 13.79
N ALA A 3 -2.02 -9.04 12.71
CA ALA A 3 -1.37 -9.44 11.48
C ALA A 3 0.09 -8.94 11.45
N ARG A 4 0.97 -9.63 10.73
CA ARG A 4 2.31 -9.15 10.42
C ARG A 4 2.23 -8.33 9.13
N VAL A 5 2.44 -7.03 9.24
CA VAL A 5 2.28 -6.09 8.13
C VAL A 5 3.64 -5.52 7.72
N LEU A 6 3.98 -5.67 6.45
CA LEU A 6 5.08 -4.91 5.86
C LEU A 6 4.52 -3.59 5.30
N VAL A 7 5.04 -2.46 5.78
CA VAL A 7 4.88 -1.18 5.12
C VAL A 7 6.20 -0.84 4.44
N THR A 8 6.20 -0.73 3.12
CA THR A 8 7.41 -0.43 2.36
C THR A 8 7.21 0.78 1.46
N TYR A 9 8.30 1.51 1.21
CA TYR A 9 8.21 2.78 0.48
C TYR A 9 9.44 3.04 -0.39
N ALA A 10 9.23 3.75 -1.50
CA ALA A 10 10.28 4.35 -2.30
C ALA A 10 10.11 5.88 -2.33
N THR A 11 11.16 6.60 -1.97
CA THR A 11 11.15 8.06 -1.83
C THR A 11 12.45 8.69 -2.26
N ARG A 12 12.41 9.84 -2.91
CA ARG A 12 13.62 10.61 -3.27
C ARG A 12 13.93 11.69 -2.21
N HIS A 13 12.90 12.39 -1.74
CA HIS A 13 13.04 13.54 -0.85
C HIS A 13 12.32 13.37 0.50
N GLY A 14 11.99 12.15 0.88
CA GLY A 14 11.45 11.81 2.20
C GLY A 14 9.94 12.01 2.39
N ALA A 15 9.20 12.59 1.44
CA ALA A 15 7.76 12.79 1.56
C ALA A 15 7.02 11.47 1.77
N THR A 16 7.23 10.50 0.89
CA THR A 16 6.62 9.16 0.94
C THR A 16 7.01 8.40 2.21
N LYS A 17 8.27 8.58 2.71
CA LYS A 17 8.70 8.00 3.99
C LYS A 17 7.82 8.49 5.14
N GLY A 18 7.54 9.80 5.21
CA GLY A 18 6.67 10.35 6.25
C GLY A 18 5.24 9.81 6.21
N ILE A 19 4.70 9.61 5.00
CA ILE A 19 3.39 8.95 4.80
C ILE A 19 3.47 7.49 5.30
N ALA A 20 4.47 6.73 4.89
CA ALA A 20 4.66 5.34 5.30
C ALA A 20 4.81 5.19 6.83
N GLN A 21 5.50 6.14 7.48
CA GLN A 21 5.61 6.20 8.94
C GLN A 21 4.25 6.40 9.62
N ALA A 22 3.42 7.33 9.11
CA ALA A 22 2.09 7.56 9.64
C ALA A 22 1.18 6.34 9.46
N VAL A 23 1.23 5.70 8.28
CA VAL A 23 0.51 4.44 8.01
C VAL A 23 0.95 3.35 8.99
N GLY A 24 2.26 3.15 9.15
CA GLY A 24 2.80 2.15 10.07
C GLY A 24 2.38 2.39 11.53
N SER A 25 2.39 3.66 11.98
CA SER A 25 1.96 4.02 13.33
C SER A 25 0.47 3.70 13.58
N VAL A 26 -0.40 4.00 12.62
CA VAL A 26 -1.83 3.67 12.73
C VAL A 26 -2.04 2.15 12.74
N LEU A 27 -1.41 1.41 11.85
CA LEU A 27 -1.54 -0.05 11.83
C LEU A 27 -1.04 -0.69 13.13
N HIS A 28 0.04 -0.15 13.70
CA HIS A 28 0.51 -0.58 15.02
C HIS A 28 -0.51 -0.28 16.12
N SER A 29 -1.15 0.91 16.12
CA SER A 29 -2.21 1.25 17.08
C SER A 29 -3.47 0.37 16.90
N CYS A 30 -3.69 -0.20 15.72
CA CYS A 30 -4.73 -1.20 15.46
C CYS A 30 -4.34 -2.62 15.96
N GLY A 31 -3.19 -2.78 16.60
CA GLY A 31 -2.73 -4.05 17.18
C GLY A 31 -1.96 -4.95 16.20
N HIS A 32 -1.55 -4.45 15.04
CA HIS A 32 -0.74 -5.22 14.09
C HIS A 32 0.76 -5.18 14.44
N GLN A 33 1.49 -6.22 14.03
CA GLN A 33 2.96 -6.22 14.06
C GLN A 33 3.48 -5.60 12.77
N VAL A 34 3.99 -4.37 12.85
CA VAL A 34 4.38 -3.60 11.67
C VAL A 34 5.89 -3.57 11.49
N ARG A 35 6.34 -3.85 10.27
CA ARG A 35 7.70 -3.61 9.83
C ARG A 35 7.69 -2.52 8.77
N LEU A 36 8.50 -1.47 8.97
CA LEU A 36 8.64 -0.36 8.03
C LEU A 36 10.03 -0.42 7.38
N LEU A 37 10.11 -0.60 6.07
CA LEU A 37 11.36 -0.74 5.33
C LEU A 37 11.34 0.04 4.02
N PRO A 38 12.48 0.63 3.59
CA PRO A 38 12.62 1.11 2.21
C PRO A 38 12.48 -0.04 1.21
N ALA A 39 11.86 0.22 0.05
CA ALA A 39 11.62 -0.79 -0.97
C ALA A 39 12.90 -1.43 -1.54
N GLY A 40 13.99 -0.66 -1.58
CA GLY A 40 15.28 -1.13 -2.09
C GLY A 40 15.94 -2.23 -1.24
N VAL A 41 15.61 -2.33 0.06
CA VAL A 41 16.22 -3.33 0.98
C VAL A 41 15.35 -4.56 1.19
N VAL A 42 14.08 -4.54 0.79
CA VAL A 42 13.18 -5.70 0.92
C VAL A 42 13.56 -6.77 -0.07
N GLN A 43 13.90 -7.97 0.40
CA GLN A 43 14.27 -9.10 -0.45
C GLN A 43 13.10 -10.06 -0.65
N THR A 44 12.30 -10.30 0.37
CA THR A 44 11.13 -11.20 0.38
C THR A 44 10.00 -10.62 1.23
N VAL A 45 8.77 -11.02 0.95
CA VAL A 45 7.58 -10.64 1.73
C VAL A 45 6.87 -11.85 2.35
N GLU A 46 7.44 -13.04 2.27
CA GLU A 46 6.83 -14.30 2.74
C GLU A 46 6.45 -14.26 4.22
N ALA A 47 7.25 -13.57 5.03
CA ALA A 47 7.02 -13.46 6.47
C ALA A 47 5.82 -12.58 6.87
N TYR A 48 5.18 -11.88 5.90
CA TYR A 48 4.12 -10.93 6.19
C TYR A 48 2.77 -11.42 5.69
N ASP A 49 1.74 -11.16 6.46
CA ASP A 49 0.36 -11.51 6.12
C ASP A 49 -0.26 -10.49 5.15
N VAL A 50 0.20 -9.24 5.21
CA VAL A 50 -0.25 -8.09 4.44
C VAL A 50 0.94 -7.25 4.00
N VAL A 51 0.85 -6.70 2.79
CA VAL A 51 1.88 -5.82 2.25
C VAL A 51 1.29 -4.47 1.84
N VAL A 52 1.84 -3.40 2.39
CA VAL A 52 1.53 -2.02 2.00
C VAL A 52 2.73 -1.46 1.24
N ILE A 53 2.55 -1.05 -0.01
CA ILE A 53 3.63 -0.57 -0.87
C ILE A 53 3.35 0.86 -1.30
N GLY A 54 4.25 1.77 -0.96
CA GLY A 54 4.17 3.17 -1.35
C GLY A 54 5.30 3.61 -2.26
N SER A 55 5.02 4.54 -3.17
CA SER A 55 6.05 5.14 -4.00
C SER A 55 5.78 6.62 -4.27
N ALA A 56 6.85 7.41 -4.33
CA ALA A 56 6.79 8.69 -5.00
C ALA A 56 6.58 8.49 -6.51
N VAL A 57 5.82 9.42 -7.11
CA VAL A 57 5.55 9.44 -8.56
C VAL A 57 6.36 10.57 -9.20
N TYR A 58 7.11 10.22 -10.24
CA TYR A 58 7.84 11.14 -11.10
C TYR A 58 7.58 10.76 -12.55
N HIS A 59 7.20 11.74 -13.38
CA HIS A 59 6.87 11.50 -14.80
C HIS A 59 5.90 10.33 -14.98
N ASP A 60 4.82 10.33 -14.19
CA ASP A 60 3.78 9.28 -14.15
C ASP A 60 4.31 7.86 -13.88
N GLN A 61 5.48 7.76 -13.27
CA GLN A 61 6.09 6.47 -12.92
C GLN A 61 6.38 6.38 -11.42
N TRP A 62 6.16 5.20 -10.87
CA TRP A 62 6.69 4.85 -9.57
C TRP A 62 8.21 4.78 -9.62
N MET A 63 8.86 5.09 -8.50
CA MET A 63 10.31 4.97 -8.39
C MET A 63 10.80 3.56 -8.70
N TRP A 64 12.02 3.50 -9.23
CA TRP A 64 12.65 2.26 -9.67
C TRP A 64 12.67 1.17 -8.58
N ASP A 65 12.98 1.54 -7.32
CA ASP A 65 13.05 0.60 -6.20
C ASP A 65 11.71 -0.10 -5.94
N ALA A 66 10.59 0.65 -5.96
CA ALA A 66 9.26 0.08 -5.78
C ALA A 66 8.88 -0.85 -6.95
N ARG A 67 9.18 -0.44 -8.19
CA ARG A 67 8.92 -1.28 -9.38
C ARG A 67 9.78 -2.54 -9.39
N ARG A 68 11.04 -2.43 -8.94
CA ARG A 68 11.94 -3.58 -8.81
C ARG A 68 11.46 -4.54 -7.73
N LEU A 69 11.02 -4.02 -6.58
CA LEU A 69 10.42 -4.82 -5.51
C LEU A 69 9.22 -5.63 -6.04
N LEU A 70 8.24 -4.95 -6.67
CA LEU A 70 7.05 -5.62 -7.22
C LEU A 70 7.41 -6.78 -8.16
N ARG A 71 8.39 -6.59 -9.05
CA ARG A 71 8.83 -7.66 -9.94
C ARG A 71 9.47 -8.83 -9.18
N ARG A 72 10.26 -8.52 -8.14
CA ARG A 72 10.95 -9.52 -7.33
C ARG A 72 9.96 -10.39 -6.57
N VAL A 73 8.99 -9.77 -5.88
CA VAL A 73 8.07 -10.47 -4.98
C VAL A 73 6.75 -10.89 -5.65
N ARG A 74 6.66 -10.78 -6.97
CA ARG A 74 5.42 -11.03 -7.74
C ARG A 74 4.77 -12.38 -7.40
N GLY A 75 5.55 -13.43 -7.27
CA GLY A 75 5.06 -14.75 -6.89
C GLY A 75 4.61 -14.82 -5.43
N GLU A 76 5.32 -14.12 -4.55
CA GLU A 76 5.05 -14.12 -3.11
C GLU A 76 3.81 -13.32 -2.74
N ILE A 77 3.45 -12.28 -3.51
CA ILE A 77 2.24 -11.48 -3.30
C ILE A 77 0.99 -12.07 -3.95
N ALA A 78 1.10 -13.15 -4.72
CA ALA A 78 -0.04 -13.81 -5.34
C ALA A 78 -1.06 -14.25 -4.28
N GLY A 79 -2.32 -13.79 -4.41
CA GLY A 79 -3.39 -14.06 -3.46
C GLY A 79 -3.19 -13.45 -2.06
N ARG A 80 -2.16 -12.63 -1.86
CA ARG A 80 -1.90 -11.90 -0.61
C ARG A 80 -2.54 -10.53 -0.65
N PRO A 81 -3.16 -10.05 0.44
CA PRO A 81 -3.67 -8.69 0.53
C PRO A 81 -2.56 -7.66 0.31
N VAL A 82 -2.72 -6.82 -0.71
CA VAL A 82 -1.79 -5.75 -1.05
C VAL A 82 -2.53 -4.42 -1.07
N TRP A 83 -1.99 -3.45 -0.36
CA TRP A 83 -2.45 -2.07 -0.39
C TRP A 83 -1.38 -1.18 -1.01
N LEU A 84 -1.81 -0.22 -1.80
CA LEU A 84 -0.90 0.64 -2.54
C LEU A 84 -1.13 2.11 -2.18
N PHE A 85 -0.07 2.91 -2.19
CA PHE A 85 -0.23 4.35 -2.19
C PHE A 85 0.83 5.05 -3.05
N SER A 86 0.40 6.11 -3.72
CA SER A 86 1.26 7.03 -4.46
C SER A 86 1.43 8.34 -3.71
N SER A 87 2.58 8.98 -3.84
CA SER A 87 2.85 10.29 -3.26
C SER A 87 3.34 11.25 -4.35
N GLY A 88 2.66 12.38 -4.52
CA GLY A 88 2.87 13.37 -5.59
C GLY A 88 1.74 13.35 -6.62
N PRO A 89 1.67 14.31 -7.56
CA PRO A 89 2.56 15.44 -7.76
C PRO A 89 2.46 16.52 -6.70
N LEU A 90 3.42 17.46 -6.73
CA LEU A 90 3.44 18.64 -5.88
C LEU A 90 2.31 19.59 -6.31
N GLY A 91 1.48 20.02 -5.35
CA GLY A 91 0.49 21.06 -5.58
C GLY A 91 -0.56 20.71 -6.64
N GLY A 92 -1.27 19.64 -6.44
CA GLY A 92 -2.59 19.46 -7.05
C GLY A 92 -3.54 20.52 -6.51
N THR A 93 -4.64 20.77 -7.21
CA THR A 93 -5.73 21.69 -6.92
C THR A 93 -6.00 21.98 -5.44
N PRO A 94 -6.45 23.21 -5.06
CA PRO A 94 -6.77 23.59 -3.68
C PRO A 94 -7.70 22.63 -2.95
N ASP A 95 -8.43 21.80 -3.67
CA ASP A 95 -9.39 20.82 -3.15
C ASP A 95 -8.82 19.42 -2.91
N GLY A 96 -7.49 19.28 -2.83
CA GLY A 96 -6.81 18.08 -2.33
C GLY A 96 -7.50 16.77 -2.70
N ASP A 97 -7.69 16.51 -3.99
CA ASP A 97 -8.31 15.27 -4.45
C ASP A 97 -7.47 14.06 -4.03
N VAL A 98 -7.73 13.58 -2.82
CA VAL A 98 -7.39 12.20 -2.50
C VAL A 98 -8.38 11.34 -3.28
N ARG A 99 -7.98 10.97 -4.46
CA ARG A 99 -8.65 9.88 -5.16
C ARG A 99 -8.39 8.60 -4.38
N VAL A 100 -9.19 8.41 -3.34
CA VAL A 100 -9.40 7.08 -2.77
C VAL A 100 -10.23 6.36 -3.82
N LEU A 101 -9.57 5.63 -4.68
CA LEU A 101 -10.25 4.79 -5.65
C LEU A 101 -11.04 3.75 -4.87
N ARG A 102 -12.35 3.86 -5.00
CA ARG A 102 -13.34 3.14 -4.22
C ARG A 102 -13.33 1.65 -4.54
N ASP A 103 -13.72 0.91 -3.60
CA ASP A 103 -13.94 -0.48 -3.30
C ASP A 103 -14.66 -1.35 -4.36
N THR A 104 -14.87 -0.92 -5.58
CA THR A 104 -15.58 -1.72 -6.58
C THR A 104 -15.13 -1.41 -7.99
N GLY A 105 -14.21 -2.20 -8.47
CA GLY A 105 -13.78 -2.19 -9.85
C GLY A 105 -12.40 -1.54 -10.03
N LEU A 106 -11.51 -2.34 -10.47
CA LEU A 106 -10.09 -2.14 -10.75
C LEU A 106 -9.81 -1.09 -11.84
N ASP A 107 -10.31 0.11 -11.69
CA ASP A 107 -9.76 1.27 -12.39
C ASP A 107 -8.74 1.94 -11.46
N LEU A 108 -7.71 1.16 -11.16
CA LEU A 108 -6.53 1.66 -10.47
C LEU A 108 -5.81 2.55 -11.48
N ASP A 109 -5.84 3.85 -11.25
CA ASP A 109 -5.05 4.84 -11.98
C ASP A 109 -3.56 4.64 -11.63
N LEU A 110 -3.12 3.40 -11.81
CA LEU A 110 -1.77 2.92 -11.55
C LEU A 110 -0.94 3.04 -12.82
N PRO A 111 0.30 3.51 -12.70
CA PRO A 111 1.23 3.41 -13.82
C PRO A 111 1.27 1.96 -14.35
N ALA A 112 1.21 1.78 -15.66
CA ALA A 112 1.19 0.46 -16.29
C ALA A 112 2.33 -0.47 -15.84
N SER A 113 3.47 0.12 -15.46
CA SER A 113 4.61 -0.61 -14.89
C SER A 113 4.32 -1.24 -13.52
N VAL A 114 3.40 -0.63 -12.74
CA VAL A 114 2.96 -1.14 -11.43
C VAL A 114 1.98 -2.29 -11.63
N GLY A 115 0.96 -2.10 -12.47
CA GLY A 115 -0.02 -3.16 -12.78
C GLY A 115 0.63 -4.47 -13.25
N ARG A 116 1.61 -4.37 -14.15
CA ARG A 116 2.39 -5.55 -14.58
C ARG A 116 3.17 -6.24 -13.45
N GLY A 117 3.64 -5.47 -12.47
CA GLY A 117 4.39 -5.99 -11.33
C GLY A 117 3.53 -6.72 -10.30
N LEU A 118 2.25 -6.35 -10.19
CA LEU A 118 1.32 -6.92 -9.21
C LEU A 118 0.90 -8.37 -9.55
N GLY A 119 0.82 -8.72 -10.84
CA GLY A 119 0.41 -10.07 -11.24
C GLY A 119 -0.97 -10.44 -10.70
N SER A 120 -1.06 -11.54 -9.95
CA SER A 120 -2.28 -12.04 -9.30
C SER A 120 -2.37 -11.66 -7.82
N ALA A 121 -1.76 -10.54 -7.40
CA ALA A 121 -1.89 -10.01 -6.06
C ALA A 121 -3.36 -9.65 -5.76
N ASP A 122 -3.80 -9.86 -4.52
CA ASP A 122 -5.10 -9.42 -4.04
C ASP A 122 -5.03 -7.93 -3.65
N VAL A 123 -5.16 -7.05 -4.65
CA VAL A 123 -5.06 -5.61 -4.46
C VAL A 123 -6.34 -5.08 -3.82
N ARG A 124 -6.24 -4.62 -2.58
CA ARG A 124 -7.36 -4.16 -1.75
C ARG A 124 -7.66 -2.67 -1.90
N GLY A 125 -6.74 -1.90 -2.43
CA GLY A 125 -6.94 -0.49 -2.71
C GLY A 125 -5.65 0.25 -3.03
N HIS A 126 -5.82 1.43 -3.62
CA HIS A 126 -4.76 2.38 -3.92
C HIS A 126 -5.18 3.77 -3.45
N ALA A 127 -4.31 4.49 -2.77
CA ALA A 127 -4.51 5.88 -2.41
C ALA A 127 -3.45 6.76 -3.07
N VAL A 128 -3.84 7.97 -3.45
CA VAL A 128 -2.92 9.00 -3.94
C VAL A 128 -2.91 10.14 -2.92
N PHE A 129 -1.74 10.46 -2.40
CA PHE A 129 -1.55 11.55 -1.45
C PHE A 129 -0.70 12.65 -2.07
N ALA A 130 -0.97 13.89 -1.71
CA ALA A 130 -0.11 15.00 -2.04
C ALA A 130 1.30 14.81 -1.45
N GLY A 131 2.29 15.40 -2.10
CA GLY A 131 3.70 15.29 -1.70
C GLY A 131 4.19 16.45 -0.84
N ARG A 132 5.48 16.43 -0.57
CA ARG A 132 6.24 17.54 0.02
C ARG A 132 7.51 17.77 -0.77
N LEU A 133 7.85 19.02 -1.03
CA LEU A 133 9.15 19.40 -1.54
C LEU A 133 9.80 20.39 -0.58
N ASP A 134 10.98 20.05 -0.07
CA ASP A 134 11.77 20.92 0.77
C ASP A 134 12.28 22.11 -0.04
N PRO A 135 12.21 23.36 0.48
CA PRO A 135 12.73 24.54 -0.21
C PRO A 135 14.19 24.43 -0.64
N ARG A 136 15.02 23.76 0.17
CA ARG A 136 16.44 23.54 -0.14
C ARG A 136 16.64 22.65 -1.36
N VAL A 137 15.77 21.65 -1.51
CA VAL A 137 15.77 20.77 -2.68
C VAL A 137 15.27 21.53 -3.91
N ALA A 138 14.21 22.33 -3.76
CA ALA A 138 13.66 23.15 -4.82
C ALA A 138 14.68 24.17 -5.36
N ALA A 139 15.46 24.79 -4.47
CA ALA A 139 16.50 25.76 -4.83
C ALA A 139 17.66 25.17 -5.65
N GLY A 140 17.84 23.85 -5.61
CA GLY A 140 18.86 23.13 -6.40
C GLY A 140 18.36 22.62 -7.75
N LEU A 141 17.11 22.93 -8.14
CA LEU A 141 16.56 22.54 -9.44
C LEU A 141 16.70 23.70 -10.45
N ASP A 142 17.04 23.36 -11.69
CA ASP A 142 17.26 24.33 -12.77
C ASP A 142 15.97 25.07 -13.21
N THR A 143 14.82 24.64 -12.71
CA THR A 143 13.50 25.20 -13.04
C THR A 143 12.76 25.54 -11.75
N TYR A 144 11.99 26.63 -11.76
CA TYR A 144 11.11 26.96 -10.63
C TYR A 144 10.10 25.84 -10.41
N VAL A 145 10.17 25.22 -9.22
CA VAL A 145 9.21 24.21 -8.77
C VAL A 145 8.58 24.71 -7.48
N PRO A 146 7.24 24.74 -7.38
CA PRO A 146 6.57 25.06 -6.13
C PRO A 146 7.08 24.15 -5.01
N HIS A 147 7.40 24.72 -3.86
CA HIS A 147 7.88 23.98 -2.70
C HIS A 147 6.97 24.22 -1.49
N GLY A 148 6.86 23.19 -0.64
CA GLY A 148 5.98 23.20 0.51
C GLY A 148 5.62 21.78 0.97
N ASP A 149 4.75 21.70 1.95
CA ASP A 149 4.18 20.43 2.42
C ASP A 149 2.66 20.45 2.19
N TRP A 150 2.20 19.70 1.21
CA TRP A 150 0.78 19.59 0.84
C TRP A 150 0.15 18.29 1.33
N ARG A 151 0.87 17.50 2.13
CA ARG A 151 0.36 16.24 2.63
C ARG A 151 -0.75 16.47 3.65
N ASP A 152 -1.91 15.92 3.41
CA ASP A 152 -2.96 15.83 4.42
C ASP A 152 -2.75 14.56 5.28
N MET A 153 -2.11 14.74 6.43
CA MET A 153 -1.81 13.64 7.33
C MET A 153 -3.06 13.09 8.04
N ALA A 154 -4.17 13.82 8.08
CA ALA A 154 -5.44 13.30 8.57
C ALA A 154 -6.03 12.29 7.60
N GLN A 155 -5.99 12.60 6.30
CA GLN A 155 -6.41 11.68 5.25
C GLN A 155 -5.53 10.42 5.20
N VAL A 156 -4.20 10.57 5.33
CA VAL A 156 -3.28 9.42 5.43
C VAL A 156 -3.68 8.50 6.58
N ARG A 157 -3.94 9.05 7.75
CA ARG A 157 -4.37 8.26 8.92
C ARG A 157 -5.74 7.62 8.71
N ALA A 158 -6.71 8.35 8.16
CA ALA A 158 -8.04 7.80 7.87
C ALA A 158 -7.97 6.61 6.90
N TRP A 159 -7.12 6.71 5.87
CA TRP A 159 -6.86 5.59 4.98
C TRP A 159 -6.19 4.42 5.69
N ALA A 160 -5.20 4.68 6.54
CA ALA A 160 -4.50 3.63 7.28
C ALA A 160 -5.43 2.88 8.24
N TYR A 161 -6.41 3.54 8.87
CA TYR A 161 -7.44 2.86 9.67
C TYR A 161 -8.31 1.91 8.84
N ARG A 162 -8.60 2.26 7.58
CA ARG A 162 -9.31 1.33 6.67
C ARG A 162 -8.48 0.11 6.34
N VAL A 163 -7.19 0.30 6.07
CA VAL A 163 -6.25 -0.82 5.87
C VAL A 163 -6.24 -1.75 7.08
N GLY A 164 -6.14 -1.22 8.30
CA GLY A 164 -6.15 -1.99 9.54
C GLY A 164 -7.49 -2.68 9.84
N GLY A 165 -8.62 -2.08 9.46
CA GLY A 165 -9.96 -2.62 9.75
C GLY A 165 -10.41 -3.76 8.84
N VAL A 166 -10.07 -3.73 7.54
CA VAL A 166 -10.44 -4.78 6.58
C VAL A 166 -9.72 -6.09 6.89
N GLU A 167 -8.50 -6.01 7.34
CA GLU A 167 -7.67 -7.15 7.69
C GLU A 167 -8.24 -8.04 8.81
N ALA A 168 -8.84 -7.43 9.84
CA ALA A 168 -9.46 -8.17 10.94
C ALA A 168 -10.65 -9.01 10.46
N ARG A 169 -11.48 -8.47 9.55
CA ARG A 169 -12.68 -9.13 9.02
C ARG A 169 -12.35 -10.30 8.10
N ASP A 170 -11.32 -10.18 7.28
CA ASP A 170 -10.94 -11.22 6.32
C ASP A 170 -10.31 -12.45 7.00
N ARG A 171 -9.63 -12.27 8.14
CA ARG A 171 -9.13 -13.40 8.93
C ARG A 171 -10.25 -14.17 9.60
N GLU A 172 -11.26 -13.50 10.12
CA GLU A 172 -12.44 -14.17 10.69
C GLU A 172 -13.19 -14.98 9.63
N ALA A 173 -13.29 -14.46 8.41
CA ALA A 173 -13.92 -15.17 7.29
C ALA A 173 -13.12 -16.42 6.85
N ARG A 174 -11.78 -16.36 6.87
CA ARG A 174 -10.90 -17.48 6.48
C ARG A 174 -10.73 -18.54 7.58
N THR A 175 -10.95 -18.19 8.85
CA THR A 175 -10.86 -19.13 9.98
C THR A 175 -12.19 -19.78 10.34
N ARG A 176 -13.30 -19.36 9.74
CA ARG A 176 -14.57 -20.08 9.87
C ARG A 176 -14.43 -21.44 9.17
N PRO A 177 -14.61 -22.55 9.90
CA PRO A 177 -14.67 -23.85 9.25
C PRO A 177 -15.84 -23.85 8.27
N ASP A 178 -15.57 -24.29 7.05
CA ASP A 178 -16.58 -24.48 6.01
C ASP A 178 -17.64 -25.47 6.52
N PRO A 179 -18.88 -25.02 6.79
CA PRO A 179 -19.92 -25.89 7.33
C PRO A 179 -20.33 -26.99 6.35
N GLU A 180 -19.95 -26.91 5.07
CA GLU A 180 -20.32 -27.90 4.06
C GLU A 180 -19.31 -29.04 3.89
N ARG A 181 -18.12 -28.95 4.50
CA ARG A 181 -17.13 -30.04 4.43
C ARG A 181 -17.36 -31.20 5.41
N GLY A 182 -18.39 -31.11 6.25
CA GLY A 182 -18.68 -32.09 7.30
C GLY A 182 -19.69 -33.19 6.96
N TRP A 183 -20.36 -33.17 5.81
CA TRP A 183 -21.46 -34.08 5.50
C TRP A 183 -21.24 -34.87 4.22
N GLY A 184 -20.22 -35.66 4.17
CA GLY A 184 -19.99 -36.53 3.03
C GLY A 184 -19.12 -37.72 3.38
N ARG A 185 -19.70 -38.74 3.96
CA ARG A 185 -19.42 -40.17 3.82
C ARG A 185 -19.71 -40.92 5.13
N SER A 186 -20.92 -41.32 5.30
CA SER A 186 -21.23 -42.57 6.03
C SER A 186 -22.64 -43.04 5.66
N LEU A 187 -22.77 -43.69 4.53
CA LEU A 187 -23.78 -44.71 4.35
C LEU A 187 -23.04 -45.94 3.86
N GLY A 188 -22.54 -46.69 4.84
CA GLY A 188 -22.06 -48.02 4.65
C GLY A 188 -23.20 -48.92 4.21
N ARG A 189 -22.91 -49.80 3.29
CA ARG A 189 -23.75 -50.95 2.89
C ARG A 189 -23.96 -51.90 4.05
N VAL A 190 -25.19 -52.29 4.23
CA VAL A 190 -25.57 -53.64 4.64
C VAL A 190 -26.49 -54.19 3.57
#